data_fb86d2312f1a909eab2aaf0af50e0b36
#
_entry.id   fb86d2312f1a909eab2aaf0af50e0b36
#
_cell.length_a   1.000
_cell.length_b   1.000
_cell.length_c   1.000
_cell.angle_alpha   90.00
_cell.angle_beta   90.00
_cell.angle_gamma   90.00
#
_symmetry.space_group_name_H-M   'P 1'
#
loop_
_entity.id
_entity.type
_entity.pdbx_description
1 polymer ?
#
loop_
_entity_poly.entity_id
_entity_poly.type
_entity_poly.pdbx_seq_one_letter_code
_entity_poly.pdbx_strand_id
1 'polypeptide(L)'
;MSAAAFETSFGQFAKLCTEDYLVRHSNKGLYNRALKDIGKGTDVKYAWGASSVSCELNDGTICILENTLTNWKCTCPSESLCKHVLIAILFYAQQLPSSSSSSSSAHEEGELEGSKQQPDGTAERFNWLLAAELSPLIKPFNVSLVEEVLFRLRYPEELEVTQNALLTVCLKLQGAEVSFTEEANPAKALCKIKERAGELLKLEALLRYRASKGLDDLEALRGKVYKVAFSPDTVRECKELLTAMLRTGLARLPQSYMAQLETLAVTARSGQLPDVERGLRGIQGELELFFNRHVRFSMIELLDRVTKLYLALELLERETLPAAQKEQLIGTFRSKYYELPKLRLYGLGAEPWETRSGFRGITYYMYGLDDGQMYTYSDARAVYYEGNDFSFAKHYASYSPWLASLTMRQFAGEELVFEHIKVNEERRLSSGEGANLTLVARRSINELNVGRLASDLPALRRVGAGEPALFSDAKERLVLIKLARIIGNRFDKSSQSLLLEVEDETGEQLELILPYQADWEKTVKRLEAGYGAASLEQFYAFVRIEGGQAYPISFLHNTKLISLKLDM
;
A
#
# COMPACT_ATOMS: atom_id res chain seq x y z
N MET A 1 -4.65 43.89 3.71
CA MET A 1 -5.95 43.23 3.44
C MET A 1 -7.07 44.20 3.80
N SER A 2 -8.26 44.09 3.19
CA SER A 2 -9.44 44.80 3.72
C SER A 2 -9.93 44.12 5.01
N ALA A 3 -10.64 44.85 5.89
CA ALA A 3 -11.21 44.29 7.12
C ALA A 3 -12.10 43.04 6.83
N ALA A 4 -12.89 43.08 5.76
CA ALA A 4 -13.73 41.95 5.33
C ALA A 4 -12.93 40.74 4.89
N ALA A 5 -11.78 40.93 4.21
CA ALA A 5 -10.91 39.82 3.84
C ALA A 5 -10.22 39.21 5.06
N PHE A 6 -9.89 40.02 6.08
CA PHE A 6 -9.34 39.49 7.33
C PHE A 6 -10.39 38.75 8.15
N GLU A 7 -11.62 39.22 8.20
CA GLU A 7 -12.75 38.53 8.86
C GLU A 7 -12.98 37.13 8.28
N THR A 8 -13.00 37.02 6.95
CA THR A 8 -13.14 35.72 6.27
C THR A 8 -11.99 34.76 6.63
N SER A 9 -10.77 35.27 6.64
CA SER A 9 -9.57 34.53 6.99
C SER A 9 -9.57 34.08 8.47
N PHE A 10 -9.96 34.96 9.37
CA PHE A 10 -10.11 34.64 10.80
C PHE A 10 -11.21 33.61 11.04
N GLY A 11 -12.30 33.65 10.27
CA GLY A 11 -13.37 32.66 10.32
C GLY A 11 -12.90 31.26 9.94
N GLN A 12 -12.05 31.16 8.94
CA GLN A 12 -11.42 29.88 8.56
C GLN A 12 -10.48 29.39 9.68
N PHE A 13 -9.65 30.28 10.22
CA PHE A 13 -8.79 29.95 11.36
C PHE A 13 -9.59 29.48 12.58
N ALA A 14 -10.68 30.18 12.97
CA ALA A 14 -11.52 29.82 14.11
C ALA A 14 -12.20 28.45 13.92
N LYS A 15 -12.67 28.13 12.70
CA LYS A 15 -13.22 26.79 12.38
C LYS A 15 -12.21 25.66 12.52
N LEU A 16 -10.95 25.92 12.25
CA LEU A 16 -9.87 24.94 12.33
C LEU A 16 -9.28 24.80 13.74
N CYS A 17 -9.60 25.72 14.66
CA CYS A 17 -9.16 25.65 16.06
C CYS A 17 -9.93 24.58 16.83
N THR A 18 -9.56 23.30 16.63
CA THR A 18 -10.16 22.16 17.35
C THR A 18 -9.81 22.20 18.84
N GLU A 19 -10.54 21.43 19.65
CA GLU A 19 -10.24 21.26 21.09
C GLU A 19 -8.78 20.87 21.32
N ASP A 20 -8.28 19.83 20.59
CA ASP A 20 -6.91 19.34 20.76
C ASP A 20 -5.87 20.42 20.40
N TYR A 21 -6.15 21.23 19.39
CA TYR A 21 -5.28 22.34 19.02
C TYR A 21 -5.20 23.38 20.12
N LEU A 22 -6.36 23.84 20.61
CA LEU A 22 -6.42 24.86 21.67
C LEU A 22 -5.86 24.34 23.00
N VAL A 23 -6.09 23.06 23.34
CA VAL A 23 -5.56 22.43 24.56
C VAL A 23 -4.03 22.28 24.49
N ARG A 24 -3.45 21.98 23.32
CA ARG A 24 -1.98 21.90 23.14
C ARG A 24 -1.28 23.25 23.33
N HIS A 25 -1.93 24.34 22.95
CA HIS A 25 -1.39 25.70 23.10
C HIS A 25 -1.71 26.36 24.45
N SER A 26 -2.66 25.78 25.21
CA SER A 26 -3.01 26.24 26.54
C SER A 26 -2.88 25.11 27.57
N ASN A 27 -3.98 24.65 28.08
CA ASN A 27 -4.16 23.40 28.83
C ASN A 27 -5.64 23.06 28.89
N LYS A 28 -5.97 21.77 29.16
CA LYS A 28 -7.34 21.28 29.18
C LYS A 28 -8.22 22.00 30.22
N GLY A 29 -7.61 22.42 31.38
CA GLY A 29 -8.33 23.15 32.41
C GLY A 29 -8.76 24.56 31.95
N LEU A 30 -7.91 25.23 31.17
CA LEU A 30 -8.20 26.55 30.64
C LEU A 30 -9.26 26.51 29.53
N TYR A 31 -9.17 25.50 28.66
CA TYR A 31 -10.15 25.24 27.61
C TYR A 31 -11.56 24.97 28.18
N ASN A 32 -11.65 24.09 29.17
CA ASN A 32 -12.92 23.77 29.83
C ASN A 32 -13.52 24.98 30.57
N ARG A 33 -12.69 25.87 31.15
CA ARG A 33 -13.17 27.11 31.74
C ARG A 33 -13.73 28.07 30.68
N ALA A 34 -13.06 28.19 29.54
CA ALA A 34 -13.51 29.00 28.41
C ALA A 34 -14.91 28.52 27.91
N LEU A 35 -15.09 27.22 27.70
CA LEU A 35 -16.39 26.65 27.32
C LEU A 35 -17.47 26.88 28.38
N LYS A 36 -17.11 26.73 29.65
CA LYS A 36 -18.05 26.97 30.75
C LYS A 36 -18.48 28.44 30.83
N ASP A 37 -17.57 29.37 30.58
CA ASP A 37 -17.89 30.81 30.61
C ASP A 37 -18.74 31.19 29.39
N ILE A 38 -18.49 30.63 28.20
CA ILE A 38 -19.38 30.77 27.01
C ILE A 38 -20.79 30.24 27.34
N GLY A 39 -20.90 29.04 27.95
CA GLY A 39 -22.17 28.44 28.33
C GLY A 39 -22.97 29.23 29.41
N LYS A 40 -22.30 30.15 30.12
CA LYS A 40 -22.94 31.05 31.09
C LYS A 40 -23.41 32.37 30.47
N GLY A 41 -23.30 32.54 29.15
CA GLY A 41 -23.77 33.71 28.44
C GLY A 41 -22.74 34.80 28.30
N THR A 42 -21.43 34.43 28.21
CA THR A 42 -20.40 35.40 27.83
C THR A 42 -20.61 35.83 26.37
N ASP A 43 -20.70 37.13 26.12
CA ASP A 43 -20.81 37.73 24.80
C ASP A 43 -19.50 38.36 24.40
N VAL A 44 -19.20 38.39 23.09
CA VAL A 44 -17.97 38.97 22.53
C VAL A 44 -18.30 39.84 21.33
N LYS A 45 -17.85 41.12 21.39
CA LYS A 45 -17.95 42.07 20.26
C LYS A 45 -16.69 42.09 19.48
N TYR A 46 -16.79 41.99 18.15
CA TYR A 46 -15.64 41.96 17.25
C TYR A 46 -15.53 43.28 16.46
N ALA A 47 -14.36 43.92 16.51
CA ALA A 47 -14.02 45.08 15.68
C ALA A 47 -12.89 44.69 14.75
N TRP A 48 -13.18 44.60 13.45
CA TRP A 48 -12.27 44.11 12.41
C TRP A 48 -11.32 45.18 11.91
N GLY A 49 -10.03 44.88 11.97
CA GLY A 49 -8.95 45.65 11.35
C GLY A 49 -8.42 45.02 10.08
N ALA A 50 -7.40 45.64 9.48
CA ALA A 50 -6.77 45.14 8.26
C ALA A 50 -5.91 43.87 8.47
N SER A 51 -5.39 43.63 9.69
CA SER A 51 -4.49 42.50 10.01
C SER A 51 -4.75 41.89 11.39
N SER A 52 -5.74 42.40 12.15
CA SER A 52 -6.08 41.92 13.48
C SER A 52 -7.55 42.19 13.80
N VAL A 53 -8.10 41.46 14.73
CA VAL A 53 -9.44 41.69 15.29
C VAL A 53 -9.33 42.03 16.76
N SER A 54 -10.03 43.08 17.16
CA SER A 54 -10.19 43.46 18.58
C SER A 54 -11.48 42.84 19.09
N CYS A 55 -11.37 42.03 20.15
CA CYS A 55 -12.48 41.26 20.76
C CYS A 55 -12.73 41.85 22.16
N GLU A 56 -13.88 42.44 22.38
CA GLU A 56 -14.29 42.96 23.68
C GLU A 56 -15.31 42.00 24.33
N LEU A 57 -14.95 41.44 25.48
CA LEU A 57 -15.80 40.57 26.27
C LEU A 57 -16.72 41.37 27.20
N ASN A 58 -17.84 40.81 27.63
CA ASN A 58 -18.81 41.44 28.51
C ASN A 58 -18.28 41.80 29.93
N ASP A 59 -17.10 41.27 30.32
CA ASP A 59 -16.39 41.62 31.54
C ASP A 59 -15.46 42.83 31.39
N GLY A 60 -15.45 43.45 30.19
CA GLY A 60 -14.59 44.60 29.87
C GLY A 60 -13.18 44.21 29.44
N THR A 61 -12.84 42.92 29.32
CA THR A 61 -11.55 42.47 28.85
C THR A 61 -11.46 42.62 27.34
N ILE A 62 -10.34 43.21 26.82
CA ILE A 62 -10.10 43.36 25.39
C ILE A 62 -8.95 42.45 24.98
N CYS A 63 -9.20 41.65 23.93
CA CYS A 63 -8.20 40.82 23.27
C CYS A 63 -7.97 41.28 21.84
N ILE A 64 -6.73 41.38 21.40
CA ILE A 64 -6.36 41.62 20.01
C ILE A 64 -5.78 40.33 19.46
N LEU A 65 -6.39 39.82 18.40
CA LEU A 65 -6.04 38.52 17.80
C LEU A 65 -5.67 38.70 16.34
N GLU A 66 -4.69 37.93 15.91
CA GLU A 66 -4.35 37.71 14.52
C GLU A 66 -4.82 36.29 14.10
N ASN A 67 -4.50 35.86 12.88
CA ASN A 67 -4.85 34.50 12.39
C ASN A 67 -3.94 33.41 12.99
N THR A 68 -3.26 33.68 14.10
CA THR A 68 -2.35 32.72 14.76
C THR A 68 -2.53 32.80 16.27
N LEU A 69 -2.23 31.70 16.98
CA LEU A 69 -2.20 31.68 18.45
C LEU A 69 -0.85 32.21 19.03
N THR A 70 0.08 32.62 18.19
CA THR A 70 1.39 33.13 18.62
C THR A 70 1.39 34.65 18.86
N ASN A 71 0.55 35.36 18.10
CA ASN A 71 0.45 36.82 18.17
C ASN A 71 -0.92 37.26 18.71
N TRP A 72 -0.99 37.43 19.99
CA TRP A 72 -2.18 37.93 20.67
C TRP A 72 -1.81 38.88 21.79
N LYS A 73 -2.71 39.78 22.10
CA LYS A 73 -2.60 40.66 23.27
C LYS A 73 -3.92 40.59 24.03
N CYS A 74 -3.87 40.57 25.35
CA CYS A 74 -5.04 40.64 26.21
C CYS A 74 -4.79 41.61 27.36
N THR A 75 -5.79 42.36 27.76
CA THR A 75 -5.70 43.28 28.88
C THR A 75 -5.67 42.59 30.24
N CYS A 76 -5.86 41.29 30.30
CA CYS A 76 -5.74 40.52 31.54
C CYS A 76 -4.26 40.34 31.96
N PRO A 77 -3.96 40.06 33.25
CA PRO A 77 -2.59 39.99 33.75
C PRO A 77 -1.86 38.69 33.37
N SER A 78 -2.36 37.89 32.45
CA SER A 78 -1.73 36.64 32.06
C SER A 78 -0.60 36.86 31.04
N GLU A 79 0.60 36.34 31.31
CA GLU A 79 1.73 36.32 30.37
C GLU A 79 1.69 35.17 29.36
N SER A 80 0.80 34.19 29.58
CA SER A 80 0.59 33.03 28.69
C SER A 80 -0.83 33.06 28.14
N LEU A 81 -1.07 32.23 27.10
CA LEU A 81 -2.38 32.13 26.46
C LEU A 81 -3.50 32.01 27.49
N CYS A 82 -4.42 32.97 27.51
CA CYS A 82 -5.42 33.13 28.55
C CYS A 82 -6.80 32.62 28.11
N LYS A 83 -7.72 32.44 29.08
CA LYS A 83 -9.11 32.00 28.79
C LYS A 83 -9.86 32.98 27.88
N HIS A 84 -9.59 34.30 27.95
CA HIS A 84 -10.31 35.31 27.17
C HIS A 84 -9.99 35.18 25.68
N VAL A 85 -8.74 34.89 25.32
CA VAL A 85 -8.33 34.58 23.95
C VAL A 85 -9.05 33.33 23.44
N LEU A 86 -9.13 32.28 24.26
CA LEU A 86 -9.86 31.04 23.91
C LEU A 86 -11.36 31.30 23.73
N ILE A 87 -11.97 32.10 24.61
CA ILE A 87 -13.38 32.49 24.51
C ILE A 87 -13.63 33.22 23.19
N ALA A 88 -12.80 34.20 22.85
CA ALA A 88 -12.96 34.99 21.63
C ALA A 88 -12.92 34.12 20.36
N ILE A 89 -12.03 33.11 20.31
CA ILE A 89 -11.93 32.21 19.18
C ILE A 89 -13.12 31.24 19.12
N LEU A 90 -13.44 30.59 20.24
CA LEU A 90 -14.52 29.59 20.32
C LEU A 90 -15.89 30.20 20.09
N PHE A 91 -16.16 31.38 20.64
CA PHE A 91 -17.43 32.09 20.47
C PHE A 91 -17.65 32.47 19.00
N TYR A 92 -16.60 32.96 18.32
CA TYR A 92 -16.68 33.26 16.89
C TYR A 92 -16.89 32.00 16.05
N ALA A 93 -16.22 30.91 16.36
CA ALA A 93 -16.39 29.65 15.68
C ALA A 93 -17.84 29.09 15.77
N GLN A 94 -18.55 29.37 16.89
CA GLN A 94 -19.95 28.97 17.08
C GLN A 94 -20.94 29.83 16.27
N GLN A 95 -20.58 31.09 15.96
CA GLN A 95 -21.44 31.99 15.18
C GLN A 95 -21.33 31.74 13.66
N LEU A 96 -20.31 31.02 13.20
CA LEU A 96 -20.15 30.70 11.78
C LEU A 96 -21.19 29.65 11.35
N PRO A 97 -21.92 29.87 10.24
CA PRO A 97 -22.90 28.91 9.76
C PRO A 97 -22.25 27.54 9.50
N SER A 98 -22.78 26.50 10.14
CA SER A 98 -22.46 25.12 9.85
C SER A 98 -23.01 24.80 8.46
N SER A 99 -22.14 24.63 7.48
CA SER A 99 -22.52 24.21 6.14
C SER A 99 -22.94 22.75 6.15
N SER A 100 -24.25 22.53 6.41
CA SER A 100 -24.93 21.30 6.05
C SER A 100 -26.00 21.63 5.02
N SER A 101 -25.83 21.03 3.85
CA SER A 101 -26.83 20.71 2.82
C SER A 101 -27.50 21.80 2.00
N SER A 102 -27.45 21.55 0.71
CA SER A 102 -28.40 21.72 -0.38
C SER A 102 -28.38 23.02 -1.21
N SER A 103 -27.94 22.80 -2.46
CA SER A 103 -28.53 23.17 -3.75
C SER A 103 -29.36 24.45 -3.87
N SER A 104 -28.96 25.34 -4.73
CA SER A 104 -29.54 25.64 -6.04
C SER A 104 -29.22 27.06 -6.51
N SER A 105 -28.69 27.09 -7.72
CA SER A 105 -28.90 28.02 -8.83
C SER A 105 -29.18 29.50 -8.59
N ALA A 106 -28.36 30.36 -9.18
CA ALA A 106 -28.70 31.17 -10.33
C ALA A 106 -27.55 32.13 -10.72
N HIS A 107 -27.43 32.27 -12.03
CA HIS A 107 -26.58 33.17 -12.82
C HIS A 107 -26.55 34.61 -12.37
N GLU A 108 -25.38 35.24 -12.54
CA GLU A 108 -25.29 36.45 -13.36
C GLU A 108 -23.83 36.72 -13.76
N GLU A 109 -23.67 36.92 -15.05
CA GLU A 109 -22.46 37.34 -15.72
C GLU A 109 -22.14 38.81 -15.41
N GLY A 110 -20.87 39.13 -15.32
CA GLY A 110 -20.40 40.50 -15.28
C GLY A 110 -18.89 40.54 -15.56
N GLU A 111 -18.60 40.87 -16.82
CA GLU A 111 -17.24 41.11 -17.32
C GLU A 111 -16.54 42.32 -16.65
N LEU A 112 -15.22 42.23 -16.65
CA LEU A 112 -14.23 43.22 -17.07
C LEU A 112 -13.21 43.72 -16.05
N GLU A 113 -12.02 43.64 -16.58
CA GLU A 113 -10.84 44.46 -16.53
C GLU A 113 -9.76 44.23 -15.46
N GLY A 114 -8.62 43.99 -16.09
CA GLY A 114 -7.35 43.74 -15.52
C GLY A 114 -6.82 44.81 -14.57
N SER A 115 -6.13 44.35 -13.58
CA SER A 115 -5.11 45.16 -12.91
C SER A 115 -3.96 44.29 -12.41
N LYS A 116 -2.82 44.68 -12.87
CA LYS A 116 -1.42 44.45 -12.48
C LYS A 116 -1.21 43.60 -11.21
N GLN A 117 -0.55 42.48 -11.40
CA GLN A 117 0.10 41.70 -10.36
C GLN A 117 1.07 42.53 -9.55
N GLN A 118 0.76 42.75 -8.29
CA GLN A 118 1.75 43.06 -7.26
C GLN A 118 2.30 41.73 -6.69
N PRO A 119 3.58 41.66 -6.30
CA PRO A 119 4.15 40.43 -5.76
C PRO A 119 3.48 40.10 -4.42
N ASP A 120 2.93 38.90 -4.39
CA ASP A 120 2.08 38.36 -3.34
C ASP A 120 2.94 37.99 -2.11
N GLY A 121 2.91 38.83 -1.08
CA GLY A 121 3.58 38.58 0.22
C GLY A 121 3.03 37.37 0.99
N THR A 122 2.01 36.69 0.46
CA THR A 122 1.44 35.44 1.01
C THR A 122 2.31 34.23 0.70
N ALA A 123 3.07 34.22 -0.39
CA ALA A 123 3.95 33.11 -0.76
C ALA A 123 5.11 32.92 0.23
N GLU A 124 5.58 33.99 0.87
CA GLU A 124 6.72 33.95 1.81
C GLU A 124 6.36 33.27 3.15
N ARG A 125 5.10 33.34 3.61
CA ARG A 125 4.66 32.84 4.92
C ARG A 125 4.77 31.32 5.07
N PHE A 126 4.55 30.57 4.01
CA PHE A 126 4.60 29.10 4.00
C PHE A 126 5.83 28.54 3.30
N ASN A 127 6.80 29.40 3.00
CA ASN A 127 8.03 29.00 2.32
C ASN A 127 8.82 27.94 3.10
N TRP A 128 8.66 27.88 4.41
CA TRP A 128 9.28 26.87 5.26
C TRP A 128 8.89 25.42 4.87
N LEU A 129 7.68 25.21 4.31
CA LEU A 129 7.25 23.89 3.83
C LEU A 129 8.10 23.39 2.66
N LEU A 130 8.64 24.31 1.84
CA LEU A 130 9.42 24.00 0.64
C LEU A 130 10.91 24.22 0.83
N ALA A 131 11.31 25.30 1.50
CA ALA A 131 12.70 25.70 1.66
C ALA A 131 13.45 24.92 2.75
N ALA A 132 12.75 24.40 3.77
CA ALA A 132 13.39 23.62 4.82
C ALA A 132 13.81 22.24 4.32
N GLU A 133 14.97 21.77 4.81
CA GLU A 133 15.34 20.37 4.65
C GLU A 133 14.27 19.45 5.28
N LEU A 134 14.06 18.28 4.69
CA LEU A 134 13.03 17.36 5.16
C LEU A 134 13.30 16.82 6.56
N SER A 135 14.57 16.53 6.87
CA SER A 135 14.95 15.85 8.12
C SER A 135 14.43 16.53 9.40
N PRO A 136 14.52 17.86 9.57
CA PRO A 136 13.89 18.56 10.68
C PRO A 136 12.36 18.46 10.69
N LEU A 137 11.72 18.55 9.50
CA LEU A 137 10.26 18.54 9.37
C LEU A 137 9.64 17.19 9.78
N ILE A 138 10.31 16.09 9.48
CA ILE A 138 9.82 14.75 9.85
C ILE A 138 10.25 14.30 11.25
N LYS A 139 11.13 15.04 11.93
CA LYS A 139 11.62 14.69 13.27
C LYS A 139 10.50 14.47 14.31
N PRO A 140 9.42 15.27 14.34
CA PRO A 140 8.33 15.09 15.30
C PRO A 140 7.54 13.79 15.12
N PHE A 141 7.56 13.20 13.92
CA PHE A 141 6.81 12.00 13.61
C PHE A 141 7.61 10.73 13.92
N ASN A 142 6.94 9.71 14.45
CA ASN A 142 7.61 8.45 14.73
C ASN A 142 7.93 7.67 13.43
N VAL A 143 8.88 6.74 13.50
CA VAL A 143 9.36 5.97 12.34
C VAL A 143 8.23 5.18 11.69
N SER A 144 7.31 4.59 12.47
CA SER A 144 6.19 3.82 11.96
C SER A 144 5.20 4.64 11.13
N LEU A 145 5.01 5.93 11.45
CA LEU A 145 4.20 6.84 10.63
C LEU A 145 4.90 7.20 9.33
N VAL A 146 6.21 7.46 9.40
CA VAL A 146 7.01 7.77 8.20
C VAL A 146 7.02 6.58 7.24
N GLU A 147 7.15 5.37 7.75
CA GLU A 147 7.09 4.12 6.98
C GLU A 147 5.73 3.95 6.28
N GLU A 148 4.64 4.16 7.02
CA GLU A 148 3.28 4.05 6.46
C GLU A 148 3.02 5.11 5.39
N VAL A 149 3.46 6.35 5.60
CA VAL A 149 3.33 7.41 4.58
C VAL A 149 4.20 7.11 3.37
N LEU A 150 5.44 6.64 3.55
CA LEU A 150 6.32 6.22 2.45
C LEU A 150 5.65 5.14 1.58
N PHE A 151 4.92 4.21 2.21
CA PHE A 151 4.12 3.23 1.49
C PHE A 151 2.96 3.90 0.73
N ARG A 152 2.17 4.77 1.37
CA ARG A 152 1.02 5.47 0.77
C ARG A 152 1.40 6.40 -0.39
N LEU A 153 2.59 7.00 -0.36
CA LEU A 153 3.08 7.85 -1.45
C LEU A 153 3.26 7.10 -2.79
N ARG A 154 3.29 5.78 -2.78
CA ARG A 154 3.31 4.95 -4.01
C ARG A 154 1.96 4.94 -4.75
N TYR A 155 0.89 5.38 -4.08
CA TYR A 155 -0.47 5.38 -4.60
C TYR A 155 -0.91 6.79 -5.00
N PRO A 156 -1.70 6.92 -6.07
CA PRO A 156 -2.17 8.22 -6.52
C PRO A 156 -3.10 8.84 -5.48
N GLU A 157 -3.05 10.16 -5.38
CA GLU A 157 -3.95 10.98 -4.58
C GLU A 157 -4.17 12.30 -5.31
N GLU A 158 -5.41 12.77 -5.34
CA GLU A 158 -5.73 14.08 -5.90
C GLU A 158 -5.63 15.15 -4.84
N LEU A 159 -4.81 16.16 -5.12
CA LEU A 159 -4.57 17.26 -4.20
C LEU A 159 -5.29 18.52 -4.66
N GLU A 160 -5.98 19.15 -3.73
CA GLU A 160 -6.42 20.53 -3.89
C GLU A 160 -5.72 21.39 -2.83
N VAL A 161 -5.04 22.44 -3.27
CA VAL A 161 -4.27 23.30 -2.38
C VAL A 161 -4.86 24.70 -2.43
N THR A 162 -5.26 25.20 -1.27
CA THR A 162 -5.74 26.58 -1.09
C THR A 162 -4.81 27.31 -0.13
N GLN A 163 -4.42 28.53 -0.50
CA GLN A 163 -3.53 29.36 0.28
C GLN A 163 -4.21 30.69 0.60
N ASN A 164 -4.55 30.85 1.87
CA ASN A 164 -5.14 32.08 2.41
C ASN A 164 -4.38 32.45 3.70
N ALA A 165 -5.08 32.56 4.82
CA ALA A 165 -4.45 32.67 6.15
C ALA A 165 -3.69 31.40 6.56
N LEU A 166 -4.14 30.26 6.04
CA LEU A 166 -3.52 28.95 6.20
C LEU A 166 -3.23 28.35 4.82
N LEU A 167 -2.22 27.52 4.73
CA LEU A 167 -2.04 26.68 3.56
C LEU A 167 -2.75 25.36 3.82
N THR A 168 -3.88 25.16 3.14
CA THR A 168 -4.71 23.95 3.28
C THR A 168 -4.48 23.02 2.12
N VAL A 169 -4.12 21.79 2.44
CA VAL A 169 -3.99 20.66 1.50
C VAL A 169 -5.17 19.74 1.73
N CYS A 170 -6.01 19.57 0.72
CA CYS A 170 -7.11 18.64 0.72
C CYS A 170 -6.68 17.37 -0.02
N LEU A 171 -6.76 16.23 0.66
CA LEU A 171 -6.56 14.87 0.14
C LEU A 171 -7.92 14.34 -0.32
N LYS A 172 -8.22 14.43 -1.62
CA LYS A 172 -9.56 14.19 -2.19
C LYS A 172 -10.06 12.77 -1.96
N LEU A 173 -9.21 11.76 -2.21
CA LEU A 173 -9.60 10.35 -2.05
C LEU A 173 -9.87 9.98 -0.58
N GLN A 174 -9.21 10.67 0.34
CA GLN A 174 -9.38 10.47 1.78
C GLN A 174 -10.46 11.38 2.38
N GLY A 175 -10.94 12.38 1.64
CA GLY A 175 -11.87 13.39 2.14
C GLY A 175 -11.31 14.18 3.33
N ALA A 176 -9.99 14.32 3.42
CA ALA A 176 -9.29 14.89 4.56
C ALA A 176 -8.62 16.21 4.19
N GLU A 177 -8.73 17.18 5.10
CA GLU A 177 -8.11 18.50 4.97
C GLU A 177 -7.06 18.69 6.06
N VAL A 178 -5.89 19.16 5.66
CA VAL A 178 -4.79 19.51 6.55
C VAL A 178 -4.37 20.95 6.29
N SER A 179 -4.40 21.79 7.32
CA SER A 179 -4.05 23.20 7.21
C SER A 179 -2.77 23.50 7.98
N PHE A 180 -1.77 23.97 7.26
CA PHE A 180 -0.49 24.37 7.82
C PHE A 180 -0.52 25.83 8.26
N THR A 181 0.08 26.09 9.41
CA THR A 181 0.28 27.44 9.97
C THR A 181 1.62 28.03 9.54
N GLU A 182 1.87 29.29 9.86
CA GLU A 182 3.17 29.95 9.61
C GLU A 182 4.30 29.35 10.47
N GLU A 183 3.95 28.63 11.54
CA GLU A 183 4.95 27.98 12.39
C GLU A 183 5.60 26.79 11.68
N ALA A 184 6.93 26.79 11.59
CA ALA A 184 7.71 25.77 10.91
C ALA A 184 7.72 24.42 11.66
N ASN A 185 6.54 23.90 11.99
CA ASN A 185 6.33 22.63 12.64
C ASN A 185 5.11 21.90 12.07
N PRO A 186 5.29 20.89 11.20
CA PRO A 186 4.18 20.20 10.56
C PRO A 186 3.29 19.42 11.55
N ALA A 187 3.81 19.01 12.72
CA ALA A 187 2.99 18.33 13.73
C ALA A 187 1.90 19.24 14.32
N LYS A 188 2.10 20.58 14.26
CA LYS A 188 1.11 21.56 14.69
C LYS A 188 0.07 21.93 13.62
N ALA A 189 0.15 21.33 12.42
CA ALA A 189 -0.87 21.51 11.41
C ALA A 189 -2.25 21.10 11.94
N LEU A 190 -3.29 21.76 11.45
CA LEU A 190 -4.68 21.53 11.84
C LEU A 190 -5.26 20.41 11.01
N CYS A 191 -5.90 19.44 11.66
CA CYS A 191 -6.62 18.35 11.02
C CYS A 191 -7.84 17.99 11.87
N LYS A 192 -8.99 17.75 11.23
CA LYS A 192 -10.22 17.34 11.92
C LYS A 192 -10.11 15.94 12.52
N ILE A 193 -9.31 15.07 11.88
CA ILE A 193 -9.07 13.70 12.35
C ILE A 193 -8.02 13.73 13.45
N LYS A 194 -8.27 12.99 14.52
CA LYS A 194 -7.47 13.00 15.75
C LYS A 194 -6.52 11.82 15.82
N GLU A 195 -5.67 11.83 16.83
CA GLU A 195 -4.75 10.76 17.20
C GLU A 195 -3.76 10.39 16.07
N ARG A 196 -3.40 9.12 16.00
CA ARG A 196 -2.43 8.59 15.03
C ARG A 196 -2.84 8.85 13.58
N ALA A 197 -4.13 8.73 13.26
CA ALA A 197 -4.63 8.95 11.91
C ALA A 197 -4.48 10.43 11.48
N GLY A 198 -4.71 11.38 12.38
CA GLY A 198 -4.47 12.79 12.11
C GLY A 198 -2.99 13.11 11.89
N GLU A 199 -2.09 12.50 12.67
CA GLU A 199 -0.64 12.68 12.49
C GLU A 199 -0.15 12.10 11.15
N LEU A 200 -0.70 10.95 10.76
CA LEU A 200 -0.43 10.34 9.45
C LEU A 200 -0.82 11.27 8.31
N LEU A 201 -2.03 11.85 8.36
CA LEU A 201 -2.53 12.78 7.35
C LEU A 201 -1.71 14.06 7.25
N LYS A 202 -1.26 14.62 8.38
CA LYS A 202 -0.40 15.80 8.40
C LYS A 202 0.92 15.54 7.69
N LEU A 203 1.54 14.41 7.96
CA LEU A 203 2.78 14.02 7.30
C LEU A 203 2.55 13.72 5.82
N GLU A 204 1.48 13.00 5.48
CA GLU A 204 1.12 12.67 4.09
C GLU A 204 0.84 13.95 3.27
N ALA A 205 0.05 14.87 3.81
CA ALA A 205 -0.25 16.15 3.17
C ALA A 205 0.99 17.00 2.93
N LEU A 206 1.91 17.07 3.90
CA LEU A 206 3.20 17.75 3.75
C LEU A 206 3.99 17.17 2.58
N LEU A 207 4.19 15.87 2.57
CA LEU A 207 5.04 15.20 1.57
C LEU A 207 4.44 15.25 0.17
N ARG A 208 3.12 15.04 0.05
CA ARG A 208 2.43 15.17 -1.24
C ARG A 208 2.45 16.62 -1.76
N TYR A 209 2.29 17.60 -0.88
CA TYR A 209 2.44 19.01 -1.26
C TYR A 209 3.85 19.32 -1.77
N ARG A 210 4.89 18.87 -1.08
CA ARG A 210 6.29 19.03 -1.51
C ARG A 210 6.55 18.33 -2.85
N ALA A 211 6.07 17.10 -3.01
CA ALA A 211 6.16 16.36 -4.28
C ALA A 211 5.43 17.08 -5.43
N SER A 212 4.26 17.70 -5.18
CA SER A 212 3.53 18.49 -6.18
C SER A 212 4.28 19.73 -6.65
N LYS A 213 5.25 20.19 -5.85
CA LYS A 213 6.16 21.30 -6.18
C LYS A 213 7.51 20.84 -6.75
N GLY A 214 7.65 19.52 -7.04
CA GLY A 214 8.84 18.96 -7.67
C GLY A 214 9.98 18.60 -6.71
N LEU A 215 9.74 18.56 -5.40
CA LEU A 215 10.75 18.13 -4.43
C LEU A 215 10.72 16.60 -4.31
N ASP A 216 11.89 15.98 -4.44
CA ASP A 216 12.07 14.54 -4.21
C ASP A 216 12.62 14.28 -2.79
N ASP A 217 11.74 13.89 -1.92
CA ASP A 217 12.04 13.64 -0.51
C ASP A 217 12.23 12.14 -0.20
N LEU A 218 12.13 11.26 -1.19
CA LEU A 218 12.08 9.81 -0.98
C LEU A 218 13.35 9.24 -0.34
N GLU A 219 14.52 9.74 -0.71
CA GLU A 219 15.79 9.30 -0.11
C GLU A 219 15.90 9.67 1.38
N ALA A 220 15.52 10.87 1.75
CA ALA A 220 15.54 11.33 3.14
C ALA A 220 14.54 10.54 4.01
N LEU A 221 13.37 10.21 3.46
CA LEU A 221 12.37 9.35 4.12
C LEU A 221 12.91 7.93 4.33
N ARG A 222 13.51 7.35 3.30
CA ARG A 222 14.15 6.03 3.38
C ARG A 222 15.26 6.00 4.43
N GLY A 223 16.11 7.02 4.48
CA GLY A 223 17.17 7.14 5.49
C GLY A 223 16.66 7.19 6.93
N LYS A 224 15.43 7.68 7.16
CA LYS A 224 14.81 7.66 8.49
C LYS A 224 14.19 6.29 8.83
N VAL A 225 13.57 5.62 7.86
CA VAL A 225 12.87 4.35 8.03
C VAL A 225 13.86 3.19 8.12
N TYR A 226 14.81 3.17 7.19
CA TYR A 226 15.72 2.04 7.00
C TYR A 226 16.97 2.20 7.87
N LYS A 227 16.85 1.78 9.12
CA LYS A 227 18.01 1.60 10.00
C LYS A 227 18.43 0.14 9.93
N VAL A 228 19.40 -0.14 9.05
CA VAL A 228 19.98 -1.46 8.88
C VAL A 228 20.80 -1.83 10.12
N ALA A 229 20.18 -2.56 11.04
CA ALA A 229 20.85 -3.12 12.20
C ALA A 229 20.75 -4.65 12.15
N PHE A 230 21.85 -5.33 11.92
CA PHE A 230 21.97 -6.78 11.99
C PHE A 230 23.31 -7.17 12.61
N SER A 231 23.47 -8.43 12.99
CA SER A 231 24.72 -8.96 13.56
C SER A 231 25.71 -9.39 12.45
N PRO A 232 26.82 -8.66 12.24
CA PRO A 232 27.84 -9.07 11.25
C PRO A 232 28.51 -10.40 11.60
N ASP A 233 28.66 -10.69 12.89
CA ASP A 233 29.27 -11.95 13.35
C ASP A 233 28.41 -13.15 12.93
N THR A 234 27.08 -13.04 13.06
CA THR A 234 26.15 -14.07 12.61
C THR A 234 26.27 -14.32 11.08
N VAL A 235 26.43 -13.26 10.28
CA VAL A 235 26.63 -13.39 8.82
C VAL A 235 27.91 -14.21 8.54
N ARG A 236 29.01 -13.90 9.22
CA ARG A 236 30.28 -14.60 9.08
C ARG A 236 30.17 -16.08 9.49
N GLU A 237 29.58 -16.37 10.65
CA GLU A 237 29.36 -17.74 11.13
C GLU A 237 28.52 -18.57 10.15
N CYS A 238 27.48 -17.99 9.59
CA CYS A 238 26.66 -18.66 8.56
C CYS A 238 27.49 -18.99 7.30
N LYS A 239 28.32 -18.07 6.80
CA LYS A 239 29.22 -18.31 5.67
C LYS A 239 30.22 -19.41 5.95
N GLU A 240 30.81 -19.42 7.13
CA GLU A 240 31.77 -20.44 7.57
C GLU A 240 31.13 -21.83 7.57
N LEU A 241 29.91 -21.96 8.15
CA LEU A 241 29.19 -23.24 8.16
C LEU A 241 28.85 -23.72 6.75
N LEU A 242 28.33 -22.85 5.88
CA LEU A 242 27.99 -23.21 4.50
C LEU A 242 29.27 -23.62 3.71
N THR A 243 30.37 -22.91 3.91
CA THR A 243 31.65 -23.24 3.31
C THR A 243 32.16 -24.60 3.79
N ALA A 244 32.09 -24.88 5.09
CA ALA A 244 32.49 -26.16 5.67
C ALA A 244 31.63 -27.31 5.14
N MET A 245 30.32 -27.09 5.00
CA MET A 245 29.37 -28.05 4.41
C MET A 245 29.74 -28.39 2.97
N LEU A 246 30.03 -27.40 2.13
CA LEU A 246 30.43 -27.59 0.74
C LEU A 246 31.77 -28.32 0.62
N ARG A 247 32.77 -27.98 1.46
CA ARG A 247 34.07 -28.65 1.51
C ARG A 247 33.97 -30.11 1.96
N THR A 248 33.11 -30.42 2.92
CA THR A 248 32.88 -31.78 3.41
C THR A 248 32.20 -32.62 2.33
N GLY A 249 31.25 -32.02 1.60
CA GLY A 249 30.43 -32.68 0.60
C GLY A 249 29.37 -33.58 1.22
N LEU A 250 28.22 -33.74 0.53
CA LEU A 250 27.06 -34.45 1.05
C LEU A 250 27.33 -35.91 1.45
N ALA A 251 28.15 -36.62 0.67
CA ALA A 251 28.45 -38.03 0.94
C ALA A 251 29.14 -38.27 2.29
N ARG A 252 29.81 -37.26 2.85
CA ARG A 252 30.53 -37.31 4.14
C ARG A 252 29.92 -36.44 5.21
N LEU A 253 28.82 -35.75 4.91
CA LEU A 253 28.21 -34.79 5.83
C LEU A 253 27.58 -35.51 7.02
N PRO A 254 28.04 -35.27 8.26
CA PRO A 254 27.45 -35.89 9.43
C PRO A 254 26.12 -35.23 9.79
N GLN A 255 25.20 -36.01 10.40
CA GLN A 255 23.89 -35.50 10.84
C GLN A 255 23.98 -34.34 11.86
N SER A 256 25.13 -34.17 12.53
CA SER A 256 25.34 -33.06 13.47
C SER A 256 25.23 -31.68 12.80
N TYR A 257 25.37 -31.57 11.47
CA TYR A 257 25.12 -30.33 10.73
C TYR A 257 23.66 -29.85 10.85
N MET A 258 22.70 -30.76 11.05
CA MET A 258 21.32 -30.40 11.30
C MET A 258 21.17 -29.53 12.56
N ALA A 259 21.83 -29.93 13.67
CA ALA A 259 21.83 -29.17 14.90
C ALA A 259 22.59 -27.83 14.78
N GLN A 260 23.67 -27.80 14.01
CA GLN A 260 24.41 -26.56 13.75
C GLN A 260 23.58 -25.56 12.91
N LEU A 261 22.88 -26.02 11.89
CA LEU A 261 21.98 -25.18 11.09
C LEU A 261 20.82 -24.65 11.95
N GLU A 262 20.22 -25.48 12.82
CA GLU A 262 19.18 -25.03 13.75
C GLU A 262 19.70 -23.95 14.70
N THR A 263 20.88 -24.15 15.29
CA THR A 263 21.50 -23.15 16.19
C THR A 263 21.74 -21.83 15.46
N LEU A 264 22.31 -21.88 14.25
CA LEU A 264 22.54 -20.67 13.45
C LEU A 264 21.23 -20.02 12.97
N ALA A 265 20.19 -20.79 12.69
CA ALA A 265 18.88 -20.22 12.35
C ALA A 265 18.30 -19.43 13.54
N VAL A 266 18.43 -19.95 14.77
CA VAL A 266 18.04 -19.24 15.99
C VAL A 266 18.89 -17.99 16.21
N THR A 267 20.21 -18.09 15.97
CA THR A 267 21.14 -16.95 16.08
C THR A 267 20.83 -15.89 15.02
N ALA A 268 20.53 -16.28 13.76
CA ALA A 268 20.12 -15.37 12.70
C ALA A 268 18.83 -14.61 13.05
N ARG A 269 17.86 -15.30 13.66
CA ARG A 269 16.64 -14.66 14.16
C ARG A 269 16.93 -13.60 15.22
N SER A 270 17.77 -13.93 16.20
CA SER A 270 18.20 -13.00 17.26
C SER A 270 19.01 -11.84 16.69
N GLY A 271 19.83 -12.10 15.67
CA GLY A 271 20.65 -11.13 14.94
C GLY A 271 19.89 -10.27 13.92
N GLN A 272 18.57 -10.29 13.93
CA GLN A 272 17.69 -9.51 13.02
C GLN A 272 17.90 -9.83 11.53
N LEU A 273 18.08 -11.12 11.20
CA LEU A 273 18.30 -11.63 9.84
C LEU A 273 17.22 -12.66 9.44
N PRO A 274 15.95 -12.24 9.26
CA PRO A 274 14.85 -13.18 9.00
C PRO A 274 14.97 -13.98 7.71
N ASP A 275 15.52 -13.43 6.62
CA ASP A 275 15.69 -14.18 5.38
C ASP A 275 16.84 -15.18 5.48
N VAL A 276 17.90 -14.85 6.23
CA VAL A 276 18.97 -15.80 6.55
C VAL A 276 18.41 -16.95 7.40
N GLU A 277 17.57 -16.67 8.42
CA GLU A 277 16.87 -17.71 9.18
C GLU A 277 16.09 -18.63 8.25
N ARG A 278 15.26 -18.07 7.35
CA ARG A 278 14.45 -18.84 6.38
C ARG A 278 15.33 -19.68 5.44
N GLY A 279 16.41 -19.09 4.95
CA GLY A 279 17.37 -19.79 4.08
C GLY A 279 18.03 -20.98 4.77
N LEU A 280 18.50 -20.80 6.01
CA LEU A 280 19.08 -21.88 6.84
C LEU A 280 18.08 -23.02 7.11
N ARG A 281 16.83 -22.67 7.47
CA ARG A 281 15.77 -23.66 7.66
C ARG A 281 15.39 -24.38 6.37
N GLY A 282 15.43 -23.68 5.24
CA GLY A 282 15.22 -24.29 3.92
C GLY A 282 16.30 -25.32 3.56
N ILE A 283 17.58 -24.99 3.83
CA ILE A 283 18.71 -25.92 3.67
C ILE A 283 18.57 -27.10 4.63
N GLN A 284 18.22 -26.85 5.89
CA GLN A 284 17.97 -27.88 6.88
C GLN A 284 16.89 -28.86 6.42
N GLY A 285 15.77 -28.37 5.88
CA GLY A 285 14.70 -29.21 5.35
C GLY A 285 15.15 -30.11 4.18
N GLU A 286 15.97 -29.57 3.26
CA GLU A 286 16.53 -30.38 2.16
C GLU A 286 17.51 -31.46 2.67
N LEU A 287 18.36 -31.13 3.67
CA LEU A 287 19.25 -32.11 4.29
C LEU A 287 18.48 -33.19 5.05
N GLU A 288 17.37 -32.84 5.69
CA GLU A 288 16.48 -33.81 6.33
C GLU A 288 15.93 -34.83 5.30
N LEU A 289 15.48 -34.36 4.14
CA LEU A 289 15.08 -35.24 3.04
C LEU A 289 16.22 -36.15 2.57
N PHE A 290 17.45 -35.59 2.51
CA PHE A 290 18.63 -36.36 2.12
C PHE A 290 18.95 -37.46 3.12
N PHE A 291 19.06 -37.14 4.43
CA PHE A 291 19.38 -38.14 5.46
C PHE A 291 18.32 -39.22 5.60
N ASN A 292 17.04 -38.87 5.37
CA ASN A 292 15.91 -39.79 5.37
C ASN A 292 15.75 -40.55 4.04
N ARG A 293 16.64 -40.34 3.07
CA ARG A 293 16.57 -40.92 1.71
C ARG A 293 15.22 -40.75 1.04
N HIS A 294 14.65 -39.58 1.25
CA HIS A 294 13.31 -39.30 0.75
C HIS A 294 13.32 -39.03 -0.76
N VAL A 295 12.32 -39.55 -1.49
CA VAL A 295 12.23 -39.42 -2.97
C VAL A 295 12.12 -37.97 -3.47
N ARG A 296 11.70 -37.06 -2.63
CA ARG A 296 11.58 -35.62 -2.96
C ARG A 296 12.89 -34.85 -2.83
N PHE A 297 13.97 -35.48 -2.35
CA PHE A 297 15.27 -34.81 -2.26
C PHE A 297 15.79 -34.41 -3.63
N SER A 298 16.23 -33.16 -3.76
CA SER A 298 16.85 -32.64 -4.99
C SER A 298 18.20 -32.01 -4.68
N MET A 299 19.25 -32.57 -5.26
CA MET A 299 20.60 -32.02 -5.19
C MET A 299 20.67 -30.60 -5.78
N ILE A 300 19.94 -30.36 -6.86
CA ILE A 300 19.90 -29.05 -7.56
C ILE A 300 19.24 -28.00 -6.67
N GLU A 301 18.11 -28.34 -6.04
CA GLU A 301 17.45 -27.42 -5.12
C GLU A 301 18.32 -27.09 -3.89
N LEU A 302 18.99 -28.10 -3.32
CA LEU A 302 19.89 -27.86 -2.21
C LEU A 302 21.03 -26.91 -2.62
N LEU A 303 21.64 -27.13 -3.79
CA LEU A 303 22.72 -26.29 -4.28
C LEU A 303 22.24 -24.86 -4.56
N ASP A 304 21.06 -24.69 -5.16
CA ASP A 304 20.44 -23.38 -5.41
C ASP A 304 20.21 -22.61 -4.10
N ARG A 305 19.62 -23.25 -3.08
CA ARG A 305 19.39 -22.65 -1.76
C ARG A 305 20.70 -22.22 -1.08
N VAL A 306 21.71 -23.10 -1.10
CA VAL A 306 23.02 -22.81 -0.50
C VAL A 306 23.69 -21.65 -1.25
N THR A 307 23.65 -21.65 -2.57
CA THR A 307 24.27 -20.60 -3.39
C THR A 307 23.59 -19.25 -3.18
N LYS A 308 22.26 -19.20 -3.23
CA LYS A 308 21.49 -17.97 -2.99
C LYS A 308 21.77 -17.40 -1.60
N LEU A 309 21.72 -18.24 -0.57
CA LEU A 309 21.99 -17.80 0.80
C LEU A 309 23.44 -17.30 0.93
N TYR A 310 24.42 -18.03 0.40
CA TYR A 310 25.81 -17.63 0.48
C TYR A 310 26.09 -16.29 -0.22
N LEU A 311 25.52 -16.07 -1.40
CA LEU A 311 25.64 -14.81 -2.12
C LEU A 311 24.94 -13.66 -1.39
N ALA A 312 23.78 -13.89 -0.76
CA ALA A 312 23.11 -12.89 0.06
C ALA A 312 23.97 -12.47 1.26
N LEU A 313 24.58 -13.45 1.96
CA LEU A 313 25.51 -13.19 3.07
C LEU A 313 26.76 -12.42 2.60
N GLU A 314 27.32 -12.76 1.45
CA GLU A 314 28.46 -12.06 0.85
C GLU A 314 28.12 -10.58 0.54
N LEU A 315 26.92 -10.32 0.02
CA LEU A 315 26.47 -8.95 -0.26
C LEU A 315 26.19 -8.16 1.03
N LEU A 316 25.68 -8.79 2.08
CA LEU A 316 25.45 -8.14 3.36
C LEU A 316 26.73 -7.63 4.02
N GLU A 317 27.86 -8.29 3.80
CA GLU A 317 29.17 -7.85 4.28
C GLU A 317 29.74 -6.64 3.51
N ARG A 318 29.23 -6.34 2.31
CA ARG A 318 29.74 -5.21 1.52
C ARG A 318 29.26 -3.88 2.09
N GLU A 319 30.19 -3.02 2.48
CA GLU A 319 29.90 -1.67 2.98
C GLU A 319 29.23 -0.79 1.94
N THR A 320 29.57 -0.96 0.66
CA THR A 320 29.09 -0.14 -0.47
C THR A 320 27.64 -0.41 -0.86
N LEU A 321 27.00 -1.45 -0.32
CA LEU A 321 25.62 -1.77 -0.66
C LEU A 321 24.65 -0.73 -0.06
N PRO A 322 23.74 -0.13 -0.84
CA PRO A 322 22.74 0.81 -0.34
C PRO A 322 21.85 0.20 0.76
N ALA A 323 21.47 1.00 1.76
CA ALA A 323 20.69 0.54 2.92
C ALA A 323 19.39 -0.15 2.52
N ALA A 324 18.68 0.36 1.49
CA ALA A 324 17.44 -0.25 0.99
C ALA A 324 17.66 -1.66 0.41
N GLN A 325 18.81 -1.90 -0.25
CA GLN A 325 19.15 -3.23 -0.79
C GLN A 325 19.59 -4.18 0.34
N LYS A 326 20.32 -3.67 1.35
CA LYS A 326 20.64 -4.47 2.55
C LYS A 326 19.38 -4.93 3.25
N GLU A 327 18.40 -4.06 3.39
CA GLU A 327 17.13 -4.41 4.03
C GLU A 327 16.34 -5.45 3.25
N GLN A 328 16.35 -5.40 1.92
CA GLN A 328 15.77 -6.45 1.08
C GLN A 328 16.44 -7.81 1.28
N LEU A 329 17.77 -7.85 1.48
CA LEU A 329 18.51 -9.09 1.75
C LEU A 329 18.33 -9.59 3.18
N ILE A 330 18.13 -8.69 4.14
CA ILE A 330 17.81 -9.03 5.53
C ILE A 330 16.40 -9.61 5.61
N GLY A 331 15.46 -9.02 4.87
CA GLY A 331 14.05 -9.38 4.85
C GLY A 331 13.26 -8.90 6.08
N THR A 332 12.06 -9.42 6.25
CA THR A 332 11.17 -9.07 7.36
C THR A 332 10.64 -10.32 8.06
N PHE A 333 10.48 -10.27 9.40
CA PHE A 333 9.92 -11.38 10.18
C PHE A 333 8.42 -11.60 9.89
N ARG A 334 7.70 -10.52 9.62
CA ARG A 334 6.27 -10.55 9.24
C ARG A 334 6.01 -9.45 8.22
N SER A 335 5.25 -9.76 7.20
CA SER A 335 4.76 -8.75 6.26
C SER A 335 3.93 -7.71 7.02
N LYS A 336 4.31 -6.44 6.89
CA LYS A 336 3.53 -5.33 7.41
C LYS A 336 2.43 -4.98 6.43
N TYR A 337 1.24 -4.70 6.95
CA TYR A 337 0.10 -4.28 6.17
C TYR A 337 -0.25 -2.83 6.51
N TYR A 338 -0.40 -2.02 5.50
CA TYR A 338 -0.72 -0.60 5.60
C TYR A 338 -2.11 -0.35 5.02
N GLU A 339 -2.84 0.55 5.64
CA GLU A 339 -4.18 0.90 5.20
C GLU A 339 -4.13 1.85 4.00
N LEU A 340 -4.86 1.48 2.94
CA LEU A 340 -5.14 2.34 1.81
C LEU A 340 -6.57 2.86 1.92
N PRO A 341 -6.78 4.18 1.78
CA PRO A 341 -8.11 4.77 1.87
C PRO A 341 -9.08 4.23 0.83
N LYS A 342 -8.60 4.06 -0.41
CA LYS A 342 -9.38 3.55 -1.52
C LYS A 342 -8.50 2.76 -2.48
N LEU A 343 -9.04 1.65 -3.00
CA LEU A 343 -8.36 0.81 -3.98
C LEU A 343 -9.39 0.22 -4.95
N ARG A 344 -9.20 0.47 -6.25
CA ARG A 344 -10.06 -0.06 -7.32
C ARG A 344 -9.37 -1.20 -8.03
N LEU A 345 -10.01 -2.38 -8.05
CA LEU A 345 -9.43 -3.60 -8.56
C LEU A 345 -10.33 -4.25 -9.61
N TYR A 346 -9.72 -4.89 -10.58
CA TYR A 346 -10.40 -5.68 -11.60
C TYR A 346 -9.96 -7.13 -11.49
N GLY A 347 -10.90 -8.04 -11.25
CA GLY A 347 -10.61 -9.47 -11.09
C GLY A 347 -10.09 -10.10 -12.37
N LEU A 348 -8.96 -10.80 -12.29
CA LEU A 348 -8.32 -11.51 -13.39
C LEU A 348 -8.40 -13.02 -13.28
N GLY A 349 -8.95 -13.55 -12.19
CA GLY A 349 -9.13 -14.99 -11.97
C GLY A 349 -8.52 -15.50 -10.69
N ALA A 350 -8.55 -16.82 -10.54
CA ALA A 350 -8.02 -17.51 -9.39
C ALA A 350 -7.34 -18.82 -9.78
N GLU A 351 -6.30 -19.19 -9.05
CA GLU A 351 -5.54 -20.41 -9.25
C GLU A 351 -5.41 -21.19 -7.94
N PRO A 352 -5.78 -22.50 -7.94
CA PRO A 352 -5.52 -23.40 -6.82
C PRO A 352 -4.06 -23.85 -6.83
N TRP A 353 -3.51 -24.05 -5.64
CA TRP A 353 -2.14 -24.53 -5.45
C TRP A 353 -2.00 -25.42 -4.22
N GLU A 354 -0.96 -26.24 -4.22
CA GLU A 354 -0.54 -27.05 -3.09
C GLU A 354 0.98 -26.97 -2.91
N THR A 355 1.42 -26.86 -1.67
CA THR A 355 2.85 -26.86 -1.33
C THR A 355 3.32 -28.23 -0.90
N ARG A 356 4.63 -28.50 -1.07
CA ARG A 356 5.26 -29.74 -0.56
C ARG A 356 5.18 -29.86 0.96
N SER A 357 5.04 -28.73 1.67
CA SER A 357 4.90 -28.68 3.13
C SER A 357 3.47 -28.95 3.64
N GLY A 358 2.54 -29.32 2.76
CA GLY A 358 1.19 -29.68 3.16
C GLY A 358 0.26 -28.48 3.39
N PHE A 359 0.43 -27.40 2.63
CA PHE A 359 -0.56 -26.34 2.54
C PHE A 359 -1.27 -26.41 1.20
N ARG A 360 -2.58 -26.21 1.21
CA ARG A 360 -3.41 -26.03 0.02
C ARG A 360 -4.08 -24.65 0.07
N GLY A 361 -4.21 -24.00 -1.06
CA GLY A 361 -4.83 -22.67 -1.12
C GLY A 361 -5.29 -22.28 -2.51
N ILE A 362 -5.98 -21.14 -2.55
CA ILE A 362 -6.38 -20.48 -3.78
C ILE A 362 -5.82 -19.06 -3.74
N THR A 363 -5.11 -18.67 -4.78
CA THR A 363 -4.68 -17.28 -4.98
C THR A 363 -5.59 -16.62 -5.99
N TYR A 364 -6.11 -15.47 -5.62
CA TYR A 364 -6.95 -14.59 -6.42
C TYR A 364 -6.09 -13.46 -6.96
N TYR A 365 -6.20 -13.19 -8.26
CA TYR A 365 -5.41 -12.19 -8.96
C TYR A 365 -6.28 -11.02 -9.39
N MET A 366 -5.82 -9.81 -9.15
CA MET A 366 -6.55 -8.59 -9.46
C MET A 366 -5.61 -7.55 -10.06
N TYR A 367 -6.13 -6.75 -10.97
CA TYR A 367 -5.42 -5.63 -11.57
C TYR A 367 -5.85 -4.32 -10.95
N GLY A 368 -4.90 -3.53 -10.47
CA GLY A 368 -5.14 -2.19 -9.92
C GLY A 368 -5.47 -1.20 -11.03
N LEU A 369 -6.69 -0.65 -10.99
CA LEU A 369 -7.18 0.25 -12.04
C LEU A 369 -6.53 1.64 -11.98
N ASP A 370 -6.01 2.02 -10.82
CA ASP A 370 -5.40 3.34 -10.59
C ASP A 370 -3.89 3.34 -10.81
N ASP A 371 -3.20 2.25 -10.48
CA ASP A 371 -1.73 2.17 -10.50
C ASP A 371 -1.19 1.18 -11.55
N GLY A 372 -2.06 0.39 -12.19
CA GLY A 372 -1.67 -0.60 -13.19
C GLY A 372 -0.82 -1.74 -12.64
N GLN A 373 -0.97 -2.07 -11.35
CA GLN A 373 -0.18 -3.10 -10.67
C GLN A 373 -1.02 -4.34 -10.37
N MET A 374 -0.32 -5.47 -10.16
CA MET A 374 -0.97 -6.72 -9.75
C MET A 374 -1.16 -6.77 -8.24
N TYR A 375 -2.36 -7.18 -7.83
CA TYR A 375 -2.72 -7.44 -6.45
C TYR A 375 -3.12 -8.90 -6.29
N THR A 376 -2.87 -9.45 -5.12
CA THR A 376 -3.23 -10.84 -4.80
C THR A 376 -3.93 -10.94 -3.45
N TYR A 377 -4.80 -11.94 -3.36
CA TYR A 377 -5.30 -12.46 -2.10
C TYR A 377 -5.14 -13.98 -2.11
N SER A 378 -4.69 -14.57 -1.01
CA SER A 378 -4.56 -16.03 -0.92
C SER A 378 -5.28 -16.54 0.32
N ASP A 379 -6.22 -17.45 0.13
CA ASP A 379 -6.80 -18.27 1.20
C ASP A 379 -6.04 -19.60 1.24
N ALA A 380 -5.30 -19.81 2.33
CA ALA A 380 -4.41 -20.95 2.50
C ALA A 380 -4.71 -21.69 3.80
N ARG A 381 -4.72 -23.02 3.75
CA ARG A 381 -4.93 -23.90 4.91
C ARG A 381 -3.88 -24.99 4.97
N ALA A 382 -3.47 -25.33 6.18
CA ALA A 382 -2.64 -26.49 6.43
C ALA A 382 -3.50 -27.76 6.37
N VAL A 383 -3.08 -28.75 5.57
CA VAL A 383 -3.82 -30.01 5.38
C VAL A 383 -3.13 -31.23 6.00
N TYR A 384 -2.04 -31.00 6.74
CA TYR A 384 -1.30 -32.07 7.43
C TYR A 384 -1.91 -32.48 8.79
N TYR A 385 -2.99 -31.81 9.23
CA TYR A 385 -3.73 -32.22 10.42
C TYR A 385 -4.87 -33.16 10.03
N GLU A 386 -5.01 -34.28 10.72
CA GLU A 386 -6.12 -35.23 10.52
C GLU A 386 -7.48 -34.51 10.68
N GLY A 387 -8.37 -34.70 9.73
CA GLY A 387 -9.71 -34.11 9.71
C GLY A 387 -9.81 -32.73 9.02
N ASN A 388 -8.78 -32.26 8.38
CA ASN A 388 -8.78 -30.98 7.66
C ASN A 388 -8.91 -31.21 6.14
N ASP A 389 -10.10 -31.57 5.68
CA ASP A 389 -10.40 -31.75 4.25
C ASP A 389 -10.53 -30.39 3.55
N PHE A 390 -9.46 -29.94 2.89
CA PHE A 390 -9.49 -28.78 2.05
C PHE A 390 -10.02 -29.13 0.65
N SER A 391 -11.18 -28.60 0.30
CA SER A 391 -11.75 -28.73 -1.05
C SER A 391 -11.66 -27.38 -1.78
N PHE A 392 -10.95 -27.31 -2.90
CA PHE A 392 -10.87 -26.11 -3.74
C PHE A 392 -12.26 -25.62 -4.15
N ALA A 393 -13.16 -26.52 -4.57
CA ALA A 393 -14.52 -26.16 -4.97
C ALA A 393 -15.33 -25.52 -3.83
N LYS A 394 -15.23 -26.06 -2.59
CA LYS A 394 -15.92 -25.49 -1.43
C LYS A 394 -15.38 -24.12 -1.05
N HIS A 395 -14.06 -23.94 -1.03
CA HIS A 395 -13.43 -22.66 -0.71
C HIS A 395 -13.70 -21.60 -1.79
N TYR A 396 -13.68 -21.98 -3.05
CA TYR A 396 -14.02 -21.09 -4.16
C TYR A 396 -15.50 -20.67 -4.17
N ALA A 397 -16.39 -21.52 -3.68
CA ALA A 397 -17.82 -21.20 -3.49
C ALA A 397 -18.11 -20.49 -2.15
N SER A 398 -17.16 -20.38 -1.24
CA SER A 398 -17.36 -19.74 0.06
C SER A 398 -17.58 -18.22 -0.08
N TYR A 399 -18.12 -17.60 0.96
CA TYR A 399 -18.32 -16.16 0.99
C TYR A 399 -17.02 -15.39 1.22
N SER A 400 -16.96 -14.19 0.64
CA SER A 400 -15.85 -13.27 0.79
C SER A 400 -15.71 -12.79 2.24
N PRO A 401 -14.49 -12.63 2.76
CA PRO A 401 -14.29 -12.09 4.10
C PRO A 401 -14.68 -10.61 4.24
N TRP A 402 -14.84 -9.88 3.12
CA TRP A 402 -15.16 -8.45 3.14
C TRP A 402 -16.63 -8.14 2.85
N LEU A 403 -17.36 -9.05 2.20
CA LEU A 403 -18.76 -8.85 1.83
C LEU A 403 -19.51 -10.18 1.85
N ALA A 404 -20.40 -10.33 2.84
CA ALA A 404 -21.12 -11.58 3.09
C ALA A 404 -22.10 -12.00 1.97
N SER A 405 -22.46 -11.09 1.06
CA SER A 405 -23.31 -11.39 -0.10
C SER A 405 -22.53 -11.84 -1.34
N LEU A 406 -21.18 -11.78 -1.31
CA LEU A 406 -20.30 -12.07 -2.43
C LEU A 406 -19.56 -13.38 -2.19
N THR A 407 -19.61 -14.30 -3.14
CA THR A 407 -18.77 -15.51 -3.10
C THR A 407 -17.35 -15.22 -3.61
N MET A 408 -16.38 -16.04 -3.20
CA MET A 408 -15.01 -15.91 -3.69
C MET A 408 -14.89 -16.18 -5.20
N ARG A 409 -15.80 -16.98 -5.76
CA ARG A 409 -15.94 -17.14 -7.21
C ARG A 409 -16.31 -15.83 -7.91
N GLN A 410 -17.29 -15.11 -7.39
CA GLN A 410 -17.68 -13.80 -7.91
C GLN A 410 -16.55 -12.78 -7.69
N PHE A 411 -15.93 -12.77 -6.51
CA PHE A 411 -14.78 -11.93 -6.19
C PHE A 411 -13.66 -12.03 -7.24
N ALA A 412 -13.35 -13.25 -7.69
CA ALA A 412 -12.32 -13.51 -8.71
C ALA A 412 -12.61 -12.80 -10.05
N GLY A 413 -13.89 -12.55 -10.36
CA GLY A 413 -14.33 -12.08 -11.67
C GLY A 413 -15.02 -10.72 -11.69
N GLU A 414 -15.12 -10.00 -10.58
CA GLU A 414 -15.84 -8.72 -10.54
C GLU A 414 -14.90 -7.50 -10.56
N GLU A 415 -15.46 -6.33 -10.78
CA GLU A 415 -14.79 -5.05 -10.56
C GLU A 415 -15.12 -4.56 -9.15
N LEU A 416 -14.07 -4.32 -8.36
CA LEU A 416 -14.13 -4.17 -6.91
C LEU A 416 -13.64 -2.79 -6.49
N VAL A 417 -14.34 -2.15 -5.56
CA VAL A 417 -13.90 -0.92 -4.91
C VAL A 417 -13.80 -1.18 -3.42
N PHE A 418 -12.59 -1.13 -2.92
CA PHE A 418 -12.30 -1.21 -1.51
C PHE A 418 -12.13 0.18 -0.89
N GLU A 419 -12.63 0.33 0.32
CA GLU A 419 -12.31 1.43 1.23
C GLU A 419 -11.66 0.86 2.48
N HIS A 420 -10.62 1.54 2.98
CA HIS A 420 -9.85 1.15 4.17
C HIS A 420 -9.23 -0.25 4.12
N ILE A 421 -8.82 -0.71 2.93
CA ILE A 421 -8.17 -2.02 2.76
C ILE A 421 -6.71 -1.97 3.20
N LYS A 422 -6.27 -3.03 3.88
CA LYS A 422 -4.87 -3.19 4.25
C LYS A 422 -4.12 -4.02 3.21
N VAL A 423 -2.99 -3.49 2.76
CA VAL A 423 -2.14 -4.07 1.71
C VAL A 423 -0.69 -4.09 2.20
N ASN A 424 0.07 -5.14 1.87
CA ASN A 424 1.49 -5.20 2.16
C ASN A 424 2.35 -4.69 0.98
N GLU A 425 3.67 -4.74 1.13
CA GLU A 425 4.61 -4.27 0.10
C GLU A 425 4.56 -5.09 -1.20
N GLU A 426 4.23 -6.38 -1.12
CA GLU A 426 4.03 -7.27 -2.26
C GLU A 426 2.62 -7.14 -2.87
N ARG A 427 1.84 -6.14 -2.47
CA ARG A 427 0.45 -5.90 -2.91
C ARG A 427 -0.51 -7.05 -2.60
N ARG A 428 -0.27 -7.74 -1.50
CA ARG A 428 -1.18 -8.75 -1.00
C ARG A 428 -2.24 -8.12 -0.10
N LEU A 429 -3.51 -8.43 -0.37
CA LEU A 429 -4.63 -7.94 0.43
C LEU A 429 -4.74 -8.71 1.75
N SER A 430 -5.11 -8.00 2.81
CA SER A 430 -5.45 -8.58 4.11
C SER A 430 -6.96 -8.84 4.20
N SER A 431 -7.34 -9.98 4.74
CA SER A 431 -8.74 -10.30 5.10
C SER A 431 -9.14 -9.79 6.49
N GLY A 432 -8.32 -8.92 7.10
CA GLY A 432 -8.63 -8.33 8.41
C GLY A 432 -9.83 -7.41 8.39
N GLU A 433 -10.38 -7.18 9.57
CA GLU A 433 -11.54 -6.31 9.78
C GLU A 433 -11.27 -4.84 9.39
N GLY A 434 -12.34 -4.12 9.04
CA GLY A 434 -12.32 -2.67 8.78
C GLY A 434 -12.36 -2.27 7.31
N ALA A 435 -12.14 -3.19 6.37
CA ALA A 435 -12.27 -2.89 4.94
C ALA A 435 -13.73 -3.03 4.48
N ASN A 436 -14.21 -2.04 3.73
CA ASN A 436 -15.50 -2.07 3.06
C ASN A 436 -15.30 -2.42 1.58
N LEU A 437 -16.12 -3.33 1.06
CA LEU A 437 -16.09 -3.74 -0.33
C LEU A 437 -17.41 -3.38 -1.02
N THR A 438 -17.31 -2.67 -2.13
CA THR A 438 -18.43 -2.35 -3.01
C THR A 438 -18.18 -2.95 -4.39
N LEU A 439 -19.22 -3.54 -4.98
CA LEU A 439 -19.19 -4.04 -6.35
C LEU A 439 -19.58 -2.93 -7.33
N VAL A 440 -18.86 -2.87 -8.44
CA VAL A 440 -19.17 -2.00 -9.57
C VAL A 440 -19.49 -2.87 -10.77
N ALA A 441 -20.32 -2.37 -11.67
CA ALA A 441 -20.61 -3.07 -12.93
C ALA A 441 -19.30 -3.34 -13.69
N ARG A 442 -19.03 -4.64 -13.92
CA ARG A 442 -17.81 -5.09 -14.58
C ARG A 442 -17.74 -4.55 -16.00
N ARG A 443 -16.71 -3.79 -16.31
CA ARG A 443 -16.41 -3.35 -17.68
C ARG A 443 -15.85 -4.50 -18.51
N SER A 444 -15.95 -4.38 -19.83
CA SER A 444 -15.27 -5.29 -20.74
C SER A 444 -13.75 -5.14 -20.59
N ILE A 445 -13.03 -6.28 -20.66
CA ILE A 445 -11.56 -6.28 -20.65
C ILE A 445 -10.98 -5.43 -21.79
N ASN A 446 -11.71 -5.30 -22.91
CA ASN A 446 -11.31 -4.48 -24.05
C ASN A 446 -11.35 -2.96 -23.76
N GLU A 447 -12.08 -2.53 -22.74
CA GLU A 447 -12.21 -1.12 -22.34
C GLU A 447 -11.14 -0.70 -21.33
N LEU A 448 -10.36 -1.65 -20.84
CA LEU A 448 -9.33 -1.39 -19.83
C LEU A 448 -8.00 -1.04 -20.46
N ASN A 449 -7.31 -0.07 -19.86
CA ASN A 449 -5.91 0.18 -20.19
C ASN A 449 -5.01 -0.79 -19.41
N VAL A 450 -4.78 -1.96 -19.98
CA VAL A 450 -3.95 -3.02 -19.40
C VAL A 450 -2.50 -2.98 -19.89
N GLY A 451 -2.02 -1.83 -20.36
CA GLY A 451 -0.78 -1.69 -21.12
C GLY A 451 0.49 -2.27 -20.47
N ARG A 452 0.58 -2.31 -19.13
CA ARG A 452 1.72 -2.94 -18.43
C ARG A 452 1.58 -4.46 -18.28
N LEU A 453 0.36 -4.96 -18.26
CA LEU A 453 0.05 -6.37 -18.11
C LEU A 453 -0.06 -7.06 -19.46
N ALA A 454 -0.55 -6.34 -20.50
CA ALA A 454 -0.71 -6.86 -21.83
C ALA A 454 0.65 -7.10 -22.51
N SER A 455 0.78 -8.24 -23.14
CA SER A 455 1.92 -8.60 -23.98
C SER A 455 1.40 -9.21 -25.28
N ASP A 456 2.04 -8.88 -26.38
CA ASP A 456 1.90 -9.66 -27.61
C ASP A 456 2.84 -10.89 -27.59
N LEU A 457 2.56 -11.89 -28.41
CA LEU A 457 3.39 -13.11 -28.45
C LEU A 457 4.83 -12.82 -28.87
N PRO A 458 5.12 -11.94 -29.84
CA PRO A 458 6.49 -11.53 -30.14
C PRO A 458 7.24 -10.85 -28.99
N ALA A 459 6.54 -10.04 -28.18
CA ALA A 459 7.14 -9.40 -27.00
C ALA A 459 7.46 -10.42 -25.89
N LEU A 460 6.62 -11.42 -25.71
CA LEU A 460 6.88 -12.50 -24.75
C LEU A 460 8.17 -13.27 -25.09
N ARG A 461 8.41 -13.58 -26.35
CA ARG A 461 9.62 -14.26 -26.80
C ARG A 461 10.88 -13.41 -26.58
N ARG A 462 10.79 -12.09 -26.79
CA ARG A 462 11.91 -11.15 -26.56
C ARG A 462 12.26 -10.99 -25.10
N VAL A 463 11.29 -11.05 -24.21
CA VAL A 463 11.45 -10.80 -22.77
C VAL A 463 11.72 -12.09 -21.99
N GLY A 464 11.58 -13.27 -22.61
CA GLY A 464 12.02 -14.56 -22.02
C GLY A 464 13.51 -14.63 -21.70
N ALA A 465 14.29 -13.64 -22.17
CA ALA A 465 15.70 -13.41 -21.85
C ALA A 465 15.91 -12.33 -20.76
N GLY A 466 14.90 -12.01 -19.94
CA GLY A 466 15.05 -11.06 -18.84
C GLY A 466 16.19 -11.47 -17.91
N GLU A 467 16.98 -10.50 -17.46
CA GLU A 467 18.11 -10.74 -16.56
C GLU A 467 17.65 -11.58 -15.36
N PRO A 468 18.28 -12.73 -15.12
CA PRO A 468 17.94 -13.56 -13.97
C PRO A 468 18.27 -12.77 -12.70
N ALA A 469 17.26 -12.42 -11.94
CA ALA A 469 17.47 -11.81 -10.63
C ALA A 469 17.94 -12.92 -9.67
N LEU A 470 19.20 -12.92 -9.34
CA LEU A 470 19.88 -13.94 -8.51
C LEU A 470 19.23 -14.18 -7.15
N PHE A 471 18.57 -13.17 -6.59
CA PHE A 471 17.99 -13.19 -5.24
C PHE A 471 16.46 -13.17 -5.20
N SER A 472 15.79 -13.03 -6.31
CA SER A 472 14.37 -13.31 -6.39
C SER A 472 14.18 -14.74 -6.88
N ASP A 473 13.23 -15.47 -6.30
CA ASP A 473 12.66 -16.63 -6.98
C ASP A 473 12.37 -16.21 -8.42
N ALA A 474 12.60 -17.12 -9.39
CA ALA A 474 12.30 -16.82 -10.78
C ALA A 474 10.93 -16.15 -10.81
N LYS A 475 10.91 -14.81 -11.00
CA LYS A 475 9.67 -14.05 -10.83
C LYS A 475 8.70 -14.63 -11.82
N GLU A 476 7.71 -15.34 -11.29
CA GLU A 476 6.55 -15.74 -12.05
C GLU A 476 6.04 -14.48 -12.73
N ARG A 477 6.18 -14.42 -14.03
CA ARG A 477 5.72 -13.27 -14.77
C ARG A 477 4.27 -13.48 -15.14
N LEU A 478 3.40 -12.70 -14.55
CA LEU A 478 1.99 -12.68 -14.89
C LEU A 478 1.77 -11.74 -16.08
N VAL A 479 1.13 -12.24 -17.13
CA VAL A 479 0.84 -11.48 -18.35
C VAL A 479 -0.57 -11.75 -18.84
N LEU A 480 -1.13 -10.79 -19.55
CA LEU A 480 -2.40 -10.89 -20.24
C LEU A 480 -2.13 -10.89 -21.76
N ILE A 481 -2.50 -11.94 -22.44
CA ILE A 481 -2.24 -12.14 -23.87
C ILE A 481 -3.57 -12.08 -24.61
N LYS A 482 -3.67 -11.23 -25.65
CA LYS A 482 -4.81 -11.23 -26.55
C LYS A 482 -4.66 -12.33 -27.58
N LEU A 483 -5.64 -13.22 -27.69
CA LEU A 483 -5.64 -14.38 -28.55
C LEU A 483 -6.83 -14.35 -29.51
N ALA A 484 -6.62 -14.81 -30.73
CA ALA A 484 -7.68 -14.94 -31.72
C ALA A 484 -8.50 -16.21 -31.45
N ARG A 485 -7.84 -17.36 -31.23
CA ARG A 485 -8.50 -18.65 -31.04
C ARG A 485 -7.56 -19.72 -30.49
N ILE A 486 -8.13 -20.83 -30.05
CA ILE A 486 -7.43 -22.08 -29.80
C ILE A 486 -7.46 -22.89 -31.09
N ILE A 487 -6.30 -23.23 -31.62
CA ILE A 487 -6.15 -23.94 -32.89
C ILE A 487 -6.01 -25.45 -32.73
N GLY A 488 -5.57 -25.91 -31.56
CA GLY A 488 -5.41 -27.32 -31.27
C GLY A 488 -5.29 -27.59 -29.78
N ASN A 489 -5.52 -28.85 -29.41
CA ASN A 489 -5.25 -29.35 -28.08
C ASN A 489 -4.75 -30.81 -28.16
N ARG A 490 -3.89 -31.19 -27.23
CA ARG A 490 -3.41 -32.55 -27.06
C ARG A 490 -3.05 -32.83 -25.62
N PHE A 491 -3.34 -34.05 -25.14
CA PHE A 491 -2.88 -34.47 -23.84
C PHE A 491 -1.53 -35.19 -23.95
N ASP A 492 -0.51 -34.65 -23.33
CA ASP A 492 0.80 -35.27 -23.25
C ASP A 492 0.87 -36.19 -22.03
N LYS A 493 0.96 -37.50 -22.30
CA LYS A 493 1.03 -38.53 -21.26
C LYS A 493 2.36 -38.52 -20.50
N SER A 494 3.44 -38.02 -21.11
CA SER A 494 4.77 -38.00 -20.50
C SER A 494 4.89 -36.91 -19.43
N SER A 495 4.38 -35.73 -19.71
CA SER A 495 4.35 -34.59 -18.77
C SER A 495 3.07 -34.53 -17.93
N GLN A 496 2.09 -35.42 -18.21
CA GLN A 496 0.75 -35.39 -17.59
C GLN A 496 0.13 -34.00 -17.68
N SER A 497 0.13 -33.43 -18.88
CA SER A 497 -0.35 -32.05 -19.11
C SER A 497 -1.20 -31.96 -20.36
N LEU A 498 -2.25 -31.14 -20.32
CA LEU A 498 -2.96 -30.73 -21.52
C LEU A 498 -2.22 -29.54 -22.13
N LEU A 499 -1.86 -29.67 -23.40
CA LEU A 499 -1.22 -28.65 -24.21
C LEU A 499 -2.28 -28.02 -25.10
N LEU A 500 -2.46 -26.69 -24.99
CA LEU A 500 -3.38 -25.92 -25.81
C LEU A 500 -2.56 -25.06 -26.77
N GLU A 501 -2.69 -25.31 -28.06
CA GLU A 501 -2.08 -24.49 -29.10
C GLU A 501 -3.00 -23.29 -29.38
N VAL A 502 -2.50 -22.10 -29.15
CA VAL A 502 -3.25 -20.83 -29.33
C VAL A 502 -2.58 -19.94 -30.36
N GLU A 503 -3.37 -19.11 -31.01
CA GLU A 503 -2.93 -18.20 -32.05
C GLU A 503 -3.42 -16.78 -31.73
N ASP A 504 -2.56 -15.77 -31.94
CA ASP A 504 -2.95 -14.37 -31.84
C ASP A 504 -3.52 -13.81 -33.17
N GLU A 505 -3.87 -12.53 -33.18
CA GLU A 505 -4.42 -11.85 -34.37
C GLU A 505 -3.39 -11.74 -35.52
N THR A 506 -2.10 -11.91 -35.24
CA THR A 506 -1.00 -11.85 -36.24
C THR A 506 -0.66 -13.21 -36.84
N GLY A 507 -1.27 -14.30 -36.33
CA GLY A 507 -0.95 -15.67 -36.72
C GLY A 507 0.24 -16.29 -35.97
N GLU A 508 0.78 -15.58 -34.98
CA GLU A 508 1.81 -16.14 -34.10
C GLU A 508 1.18 -17.15 -33.13
N GLN A 509 1.91 -18.23 -32.85
CA GLN A 509 1.42 -19.35 -32.06
C GLN A 509 2.17 -19.49 -30.74
N LEU A 510 1.45 -19.92 -29.71
CA LEU A 510 1.97 -20.22 -28.37
C LEU A 510 1.32 -21.51 -27.87
N GLU A 511 2.09 -22.32 -27.13
CA GLU A 511 1.59 -23.48 -26.41
C GLU A 511 1.34 -23.10 -24.94
N LEU A 512 0.12 -23.29 -24.47
CA LEU A 512 -0.28 -23.12 -23.07
C LEU A 512 -0.31 -24.50 -22.40
N ILE A 513 0.33 -24.63 -21.25
CA ILE A 513 0.50 -25.91 -20.53
C ILE A 513 -0.40 -25.93 -19.32
N LEU A 514 -1.36 -26.84 -19.28
CA LEU A 514 -2.25 -27.06 -18.13
C LEU A 514 -1.91 -28.41 -17.48
N PRO A 515 -1.14 -28.44 -16.38
CA PRO A 515 -0.80 -29.67 -15.68
C PRO A 515 -2.07 -30.37 -15.15
N TYR A 516 -2.12 -31.70 -15.31
CA TYR A 516 -3.23 -32.50 -14.82
C TYR A 516 -3.14 -32.72 -13.32
N GLN A 517 -4.26 -32.57 -12.65
CA GLN A 517 -4.50 -33.06 -11.28
C GLN A 517 -5.95 -33.52 -11.16
N ALA A 518 -6.19 -34.45 -10.25
CA ALA A 518 -7.53 -35.02 -10.03
C ALA A 518 -8.57 -33.95 -9.64
N ASP A 519 -8.16 -32.91 -8.93
CA ASP A 519 -9.05 -31.83 -8.49
C ASP A 519 -9.69 -31.04 -9.66
N TRP A 520 -9.03 -30.96 -10.83
CA TRP A 520 -9.56 -30.33 -12.04
C TRP A 520 -9.55 -31.22 -13.30
N GLU A 521 -9.69 -32.53 -13.10
CA GLU A 521 -9.83 -33.50 -14.19
C GLU A 521 -10.94 -33.13 -15.17
N LYS A 522 -12.08 -32.63 -14.65
CA LYS A 522 -13.23 -32.23 -15.48
C LYS A 522 -12.87 -31.12 -16.46
N THR A 523 -12.07 -30.15 -16.02
CA THR A 523 -11.56 -29.06 -16.85
C THR A 523 -10.72 -29.61 -17.99
N VAL A 524 -9.76 -30.46 -17.68
CA VAL A 524 -8.87 -31.09 -18.68
C VAL A 524 -9.68 -31.82 -19.73
N LYS A 525 -10.63 -32.69 -19.30
CA LYS A 525 -11.49 -33.45 -20.21
C LYS A 525 -12.38 -32.57 -21.10
N ARG A 526 -12.91 -31.46 -20.57
CA ARG A 526 -13.75 -30.54 -21.36
C ARG A 526 -12.94 -29.80 -22.40
N LEU A 527 -11.75 -29.30 -22.02
CA LEU A 527 -10.86 -28.59 -22.93
C LEU A 527 -10.33 -29.55 -24.01
N GLU A 528 -9.97 -30.78 -23.67
CA GLU A 528 -9.53 -31.81 -24.60
C GLU A 528 -10.65 -32.18 -25.60
N ALA A 529 -11.90 -32.22 -25.17
CA ALA A 529 -13.06 -32.45 -26.01
C ALA A 529 -13.49 -31.21 -26.84
N GLY A 530 -12.79 -30.07 -26.73
CA GLY A 530 -13.12 -28.84 -27.47
C GLY A 530 -14.34 -28.09 -26.96
N TYR A 531 -14.79 -28.35 -25.72
CA TYR A 531 -15.96 -27.68 -25.15
C TYR A 531 -15.59 -26.52 -24.21
N GLY A 532 -16.55 -25.63 -24.00
CA GLY A 532 -16.45 -24.52 -23.05
C GLY A 532 -15.43 -23.47 -23.49
N ALA A 533 -14.39 -23.26 -22.70
CA ALA A 533 -13.35 -22.27 -22.98
C ALA A 533 -12.56 -22.57 -24.26
N ALA A 534 -12.53 -23.81 -24.74
CA ALA A 534 -11.82 -24.18 -25.98
C ALA A 534 -12.50 -23.66 -27.25
N SER A 535 -13.76 -23.21 -27.17
CA SER A 535 -14.52 -22.63 -28.30
C SER A 535 -14.51 -21.09 -28.31
N LEU A 536 -13.71 -20.43 -27.47
CA LEU A 536 -13.61 -18.98 -27.41
C LEU A 536 -12.86 -18.43 -28.62
N GLU A 537 -13.37 -17.32 -29.14
CA GLU A 537 -12.71 -16.49 -30.15
C GLU A 537 -12.52 -15.08 -29.60
N GLN A 538 -11.45 -14.40 -29.99
CA GLN A 538 -11.14 -13.01 -29.57
C GLN A 538 -11.19 -12.82 -28.06
N PHE A 539 -10.37 -13.56 -27.34
CA PHE A 539 -10.32 -13.56 -25.88
C PHE A 539 -8.93 -13.20 -25.34
N TYR A 540 -8.84 -12.89 -24.06
CA TYR A 540 -7.57 -12.73 -23.35
C TYR A 540 -7.28 -13.95 -22.50
N ALA A 541 -6.04 -14.45 -22.56
CA ALA A 541 -5.52 -15.44 -21.64
C ALA A 541 -4.65 -14.74 -20.58
N PHE A 542 -5.03 -14.88 -19.32
CA PHE A 542 -4.18 -14.49 -18.21
C PHE A 542 -3.30 -15.67 -17.85
N VAL A 543 -2.00 -15.51 -18.01
CA VAL A 543 -1.03 -16.60 -17.94
C VAL A 543 0.14 -16.27 -17.01
N ARG A 544 0.70 -17.31 -16.42
CA ARG A 544 1.96 -17.27 -15.68
C ARG A 544 3.06 -17.81 -16.58
N ILE A 545 4.11 -17.04 -16.77
CA ILE A 545 5.31 -17.47 -17.48
C ILE A 545 6.35 -17.91 -16.46
N GLU A 546 6.80 -19.14 -16.57
CA GLU A 546 7.79 -19.74 -15.70
C GLU A 546 8.73 -20.64 -16.53
N GLY A 547 10.06 -20.42 -16.43
CA GLY A 547 11.04 -21.18 -17.20
C GLY A 547 10.84 -21.13 -18.73
N GLY A 548 10.24 -20.04 -19.24
CA GLY A 548 9.92 -19.88 -20.67
C GLY A 548 8.64 -20.60 -21.11
N GLN A 549 7.93 -21.27 -20.22
CA GLN A 549 6.67 -21.96 -20.46
C GLN A 549 5.50 -21.10 -19.99
N ALA A 550 4.34 -21.22 -20.64
CA ALA A 550 3.13 -20.47 -20.36
C ALA A 550 2.06 -21.34 -19.72
N TYR A 551 1.68 -21.01 -18.49
CA TYR A 551 0.67 -21.71 -17.70
C TYR A 551 -0.59 -20.86 -17.60
N PRO A 552 -1.73 -21.27 -18.21
CA PRO A 552 -2.94 -20.47 -18.20
C PRO A 552 -3.64 -20.55 -16.83
N ILE A 553 -4.03 -19.38 -16.30
CA ILE A 553 -4.78 -19.23 -15.06
C ILE A 553 -6.26 -19.06 -15.38
N SER A 554 -6.58 -18.10 -16.25
CA SER A 554 -7.96 -17.80 -16.63
C SER A 554 -8.05 -17.28 -18.06
N PHE A 555 -9.25 -17.39 -18.63
CA PHE A 555 -9.63 -16.77 -19.90
C PHE A 555 -10.68 -15.70 -19.66
N LEU A 556 -10.51 -14.54 -20.32
CA LEU A 556 -11.40 -13.39 -20.23
C LEU A 556 -11.96 -13.08 -21.63
N HIS A 557 -13.27 -13.04 -21.73
CA HIS A 557 -13.96 -12.66 -22.95
C HIS A 557 -15.07 -11.66 -22.63
N ASN A 558 -14.92 -10.43 -23.11
CA ASN A 558 -15.77 -9.30 -22.74
C ASN A 558 -15.84 -9.10 -21.22
N THR A 559 -17.00 -9.26 -20.61
CA THR A 559 -17.21 -9.19 -19.15
C THR A 559 -17.12 -10.54 -18.44
N LYS A 560 -16.96 -11.64 -19.19
CA LYS A 560 -16.90 -12.99 -18.61
C LYS A 560 -15.49 -13.41 -18.28
N LEU A 561 -15.33 -14.08 -17.15
CA LEU A 561 -14.09 -14.67 -16.72
C LEU A 561 -14.31 -16.17 -16.46
N ILE A 562 -13.33 -16.99 -16.82
CA ILE A 562 -13.28 -18.43 -16.55
C ILE A 562 -11.92 -18.73 -15.91
N SER A 563 -11.92 -19.03 -14.61
CA SER A 563 -10.74 -19.57 -13.92
C SER A 563 -10.60 -21.06 -14.26
N LEU A 564 -9.63 -21.40 -15.11
CA LEU A 564 -9.59 -22.70 -15.78
C LEU A 564 -9.64 -23.91 -14.85
N LYS A 565 -8.94 -23.86 -13.72
CA LYS A 565 -8.89 -24.99 -12.77
C LYS A 565 -10.07 -25.04 -11.78
N LEU A 566 -10.94 -24.01 -11.75
CA LEU A 566 -11.98 -23.84 -10.73
C LEU A 566 -13.39 -23.71 -11.29
N ASP A 567 -13.57 -23.16 -12.49
CA ASP A 567 -14.89 -22.83 -13.07
C ASP A 567 -15.42 -23.87 -14.07
N MET A 568 -14.63 -24.84 -14.44
CA MET A 568 -14.99 -25.79 -15.51
C MET A 568 -15.37 -27.19 -15.00
#